data_5443d2ab37b9dba8a05d1b359d4afa0b
#
_entry.id   5443d2ab37b9dba8a05d1b359d4afa0b
#
_cell.length_a   1.000
_cell.length_b   1.000
_cell.length_c   1.000
_cell.angle_alpha   90.00
_cell.angle_beta   90.00
_cell.angle_gamma   90.00
#
_symmetry.space_group_name_H-M   'P 1'
#
loop_
_entity.id
_entity.type
_entity.pdbx_description
1 polymer ?
#
loop_
_entity_poly.entity_id
_entity_poly.type
_entity_poly.pdbx_seq_one_letter_code
_entity_poly.pdbx_strand_id
1 'polypeptide(L)'
;VPEERELLKQVKHLIIGGGAVDNALAHALKDFPNHVWSTYGMTETLSHIALRRVNGAEASEWYTPFESVSIRLSKEDTLIINAPKVCDKILHTNDIAELNDKGQFRILGRKDNTINSGGVKIQIEQVEAALKEHFHIPFMITSAPDAKFGEIVVLLIENKLGNEESYERIQKICEDVLPAYWCPKRIIPVENLPLTETGKPNRATAKLLAQT
;
A
#
# COMPACT_ATOMS: atom_id res chain seq x y z
N VAL A 1 22.20 3.37 -4.71
CA VAL A 1 23.53 3.16 -5.33
C VAL A 1 24.18 1.94 -4.69
N PRO A 2 24.97 1.08 -5.41
CA PRO A 2 25.58 -0.14 -4.84
C PRO A 2 26.41 0.11 -3.57
N GLU A 3 27.17 1.19 -3.54
CA GLU A 3 28.02 1.57 -2.39
C GLU A 3 27.19 1.87 -1.13
N GLU A 4 26.08 2.57 -1.27
CA GLU A 4 25.17 2.87 -0.16
C GLU A 4 24.54 1.60 0.40
N ARG A 5 24.21 0.63 -0.48
CA ARG A 5 23.69 -0.67 -0.07
C ARG A 5 24.66 -1.44 0.82
N GLU A 6 25.96 -1.41 0.50
CA GLU A 6 26.98 -2.07 1.31
C GLU A 6 27.17 -1.36 2.67
N LEU A 7 27.06 -0.04 2.71
CA LEU A 7 27.07 0.71 3.99
C LEU A 7 25.87 0.36 4.86
N LEU A 8 24.67 0.24 4.28
CA LEU A 8 23.48 -0.16 5.03
C LEU A 8 23.58 -1.55 5.65
N LYS A 9 24.35 -2.47 5.08
CA LYS A 9 24.59 -3.80 5.64
C LYS A 9 25.46 -3.81 6.89
N GLN A 10 26.18 -2.71 7.18
CA GLN A 10 27.08 -2.61 8.33
C GLN A 10 26.37 -2.23 9.62
N VAL A 11 25.14 -1.70 9.56
CA VAL A 11 24.36 -1.33 10.75
C VAL A 11 23.64 -2.56 11.30
N LYS A 12 23.54 -2.66 12.63
CA LYS A 12 22.87 -3.81 13.28
C LYS A 12 21.36 -3.84 13.02
N HIS A 13 20.71 -2.69 13.07
CA HIS A 13 19.29 -2.52 12.86
C HIS A 13 19.03 -1.45 11.80
N LEU A 14 18.26 -1.80 10.77
CA LEU A 14 17.77 -0.87 9.75
C LEU A 14 16.26 -0.70 9.96
N ILE A 15 15.82 0.54 10.15
CA ILE A 15 14.41 0.87 10.37
C ILE A 15 13.89 1.63 9.16
N ILE A 16 12.82 1.13 8.56
CA ILE A 16 12.14 1.72 7.41
C ILE A 16 10.77 2.23 7.87
N GLY A 17 10.54 3.51 7.69
CA GLY A 17 9.29 4.17 8.06
C GLY A 17 8.77 5.13 6.99
N GLY A 18 7.62 5.74 7.26
CA GLY A 18 7.00 6.74 6.38
C GLY A 18 6.14 6.18 5.26
N GLY A 19 6.09 4.87 5.07
CA GLY A 19 5.26 4.19 4.09
C GLY A 19 5.33 2.66 4.22
N ALA A 20 4.49 1.97 3.49
CA ALA A 20 4.51 0.51 3.42
C ALA A 20 5.78 0.01 2.70
N VAL A 21 6.40 -1.04 3.24
CA VAL A 21 7.46 -1.77 2.54
C VAL A 21 6.78 -2.73 1.58
N ASP A 22 6.97 -2.49 0.29
CA ASP A 22 6.43 -3.34 -0.78
C ASP A 22 7.24 -4.64 -0.96
N ASN A 23 6.67 -5.59 -1.70
CA ASN A 23 7.28 -6.90 -1.94
C ASN A 23 8.64 -6.80 -2.64
N ALA A 24 8.81 -5.88 -3.59
CA ALA A 24 10.07 -5.71 -4.33
C ALA A 24 11.19 -5.25 -3.39
N LEU A 25 10.90 -4.26 -2.52
CA LEU A 25 11.84 -3.80 -1.50
C LEU A 25 12.11 -4.90 -0.46
N ALA A 26 11.08 -5.59 0.02
CA ALA A 26 11.23 -6.70 0.95
C ALA A 26 12.12 -7.81 0.35
N HIS A 27 11.91 -8.16 -0.92
CA HIS A 27 12.74 -9.13 -1.64
C HIS A 27 14.20 -8.66 -1.78
N ALA A 28 14.41 -7.39 -2.13
CA ALA A 28 15.75 -6.80 -2.23
C ALA A 28 16.52 -6.78 -0.89
N LEU A 29 15.81 -6.78 0.23
CA LEU A 29 16.36 -6.76 1.58
C LEU A 29 16.46 -8.15 2.22
N LYS A 30 15.92 -9.19 1.58
CA LYS A 30 15.79 -10.55 2.13
C LYS A 30 17.10 -11.10 2.69
N ASP A 31 18.19 -10.90 1.95
CA ASP A 31 19.52 -11.46 2.27
C ASP A 31 20.43 -10.46 3.02
N PHE A 32 19.87 -9.37 3.53
CA PHE A 32 20.65 -8.44 4.34
C PHE A 32 21.05 -9.10 5.67
N PRO A 33 22.30 -8.98 6.11
CA PRO A 33 22.79 -9.61 7.34
C PRO A 33 22.23 -8.98 8.61
N ASN A 34 21.77 -7.74 8.52
CA ASN A 34 21.24 -6.96 9.63
C ASN A 34 19.73 -7.21 9.85
N HIS A 35 19.24 -6.70 10.98
CA HIS A 35 17.82 -6.75 11.30
C HIS A 35 17.09 -5.58 10.60
N VAL A 36 16.28 -5.89 9.58
CA VAL A 36 15.48 -4.90 8.87
C VAL A 36 14.06 -4.89 9.41
N TRP A 37 13.60 -3.71 9.82
CA TRP A 37 12.29 -3.48 10.41
C TRP A 37 11.47 -2.51 9.58
N SER A 38 10.20 -2.80 9.40
CA SER A 38 9.21 -1.81 8.96
C SER A 38 8.46 -1.30 10.17
N THR A 39 8.20 0.01 10.21
CA THR A 39 7.49 0.66 11.30
C THR A 39 6.08 1.05 10.90
N TYR A 40 5.17 1.03 11.86
CA TYR A 40 3.86 1.65 11.74
C TYR A 40 3.72 2.76 12.78
N GLY A 41 3.23 3.91 12.33
CA GLY A 41 2.98 5.10 13.14
C GLY A 41 2.43 6.22 12.27
N MET A 42 2.02 7.30 12.91
CA MET A 42 1.42 8.46 12.28
C MET A 42 1.83 9.75 13.01
N THR A 43 1.48 10.90 12.46
CA THR A 43 1.82 12.20 13.05
C THR A 43 1.30 12.32 14.50
N GLU A 44 0.09 11.82 14.74
CA GLU A 44 -0.58 11.86 16.03
C GLU A 44 0.09 11.02 17.11
N THR A 45 0.89 10.02 16.70
CA THR A 45 1.69 9.19 17.62
C THR A 45 3.14 9.67 17.74
N LEU A 46 3.49 10.82 17.13
CA LEU A 46 4.82 11.43 17.07
C LEU A 46 5.89 10.54 16.43
N SER A 47 5.76 9.24 16.56
CA SER A 47 6.70 8.24 16.08
C SER A 47 5.97 6.91 15.83
N HIS A 48 6.76 5.85 15.64
CA HIS A 48 6.25 4.50 15.46
C HIS A 48 5.73 3.88 16.77
N ILE A 49 4.68 3.11 16.65
CA ILE A 49 4.00 2.42 17.75
C ILE A 49 4.02 0.89 17.60
N ALA A 50 4.45 0.41 16.44
CA ALA A 50 4.57 -1.01 16.16
C ALA A 50 5.70 -1.27 15.15
N LEU A 51 6.24 -2.48 15.19
CA LEU A 51 7.29 -2.96 14.30
C LEU A 51 6.92 -4.30 13.68
N ARG A 52 7.37 -4.54 12.46
CA ARG A 52 7.42 -5.88 11.87
C ARG A 52 8.80 -6.17 11.29
N ARG A 53 9.21 -7.41 11.35
CA ARG A 53 10.43 -7.86 10.71
C ARG A 53 10.23 -7.97 9.20
N VAL A 54 11.17 -7.44 8.40
CA VAL A 54 11.10 -7.47 6.93
C VAL A 54 11.90 -8.63 6.37
N ASN A 55 13.01 -9.04 7.02
CA ASN A 55 13.94 -10.03 6.50
C ASN A 55 14.28 -11.13 7.52
N GLY A 56 14.94 -12.20 7.02
CA GLY A 56 15.35 -13.35 7.82
C GLY A 56 14.19 -14.28 8.18
N ALA A 57 14.43 -15.23 9.09
CA ALA A 57 13.46 -16.26 9.49
C ALA A 57 12.23 -15.67 10.23
N GLU A 58 12.37 -14.48 10.80
CA GLU A 58 11.29 -13.78 11.52
C GLU A 58 10.50 -12.81 10.63
N ALA A 59 10.75 -12.80 9.32
CA ALA A 59 10.01 -11.94 8.38
C ALA A 59 8.50 -12.20 8.49
N SER A 60 7.74 -11.12 8.60
CA SER A 60 6.29 -11.19 8.80
C SER A 60 5.60 -9.97 8.16
N GLU A 61 4.35 -10.15 7.75
CA GLU A 61 3.47 -9.05 7.37
C GLU A 61 2.77 -8.40 8.58
N TRP A 62 2.87 -9.04 9.75
CA TRP A 62 2.19 -8.63 10.96
C TRP A 62 3.06 -7.69 11.80
N TYR A 63 2.52 -6.52 12.12
CA TYR A 63 3.11 -5.57 13.04
C TYR A 63 2.82 -5.99 14.48
N THR A 64 3.85 -5.98 15.31
CA THR A 64 3.72 -6.19 16.77
C THR A 64 3.69 -4.81 17.44
N PRO A 65 2.59 -4.44 18.12
CA PRO A 65 2.52 -3.21 18.90
C PRO A 65 3.52 -3.22 20.05
N PHE A 66 4.02 -2.04 20.45
CA PHE A 66 4.80 -1.94 21.69
C PHE A 66 3.93 -2.23 22.93
N GLU A 67 4.53 -2.67 24.02
CA GLU A 67 3.82 -3.08 25.26
C GLU A 67 2.82 -2.04 25.80
N SER A 68 3.08 -0.75 25.58
CA SER A 68 2.20 0.32 26.02
C SER A 68 1.10 0.70 25.04
N VAL A 69 1.00 -0.02 23.92
CA VAL A 69 0.04 0.25 22.85
C VAL A 69 -0.98 -0.86 22.78
N SER A 70 -2.25 -0.49 22.82
CA SER A 70 -3.34 -1.42 22.54
C SER A 70 -4.03 -1.08 21.22
N ILE A 71 -4.33 -2.12 20.47
CA ILE A 71 -4.93 -2.06 19.13
C ILE A 71 -6.26 -2.80 19.15
N ARG A 72 -7.25 -2.24 18.47
CA ARG A 72 -8.53 -2.90 18.18
C ARG A 72 -9.08 -2.44 16.83
N LEU A 73 -10.06 -3.15 16.30
CA LEU A 73 -10.78 -2.77 15.10
C LEU A 73 -12.08 -2.06 15.42
N SER A 74 -12.48 -1.13 14.57
CA SER A 74 -13.82 -0.56 14.53
C SER A 74 -14.81 -1.55 13.88
N LYS A 75 -16.08 -1.17 13.82
CA LYS A 75 -17.12 -1.94 13.08
C LYS A 75 -16.87 -1.98 11.56
N GLU A 76 -16.00 -1.13 11.06
CA GLU A 76 -15.64 -1.01 9.64
C GLU A 76 -14.22 -1.54 9.36
N ASP A 77 -13.69 -2.35 10.28
CA ASP A 77 -12.35 -2.94 10.24
C ASP A 77 -11.21 -1.91 10.17
N THR A 78 -11.47 -0.65 10.58
CA THR A 78 -10.42 0.36 10.68
C THR A 78 -9.72 0.28 12.03
N LEU A 79 -8.41 0.57 12.01
CA LEU A 79 -7.56 0.48 13.19
C LEU A 79 -7.91 1.57 14.22
N ILE A 80 -8.08 1.15 15.47
CA ILE A 80 -8.23 2.04 16.63
C ILE A 80 -7.01 1.83 17.53
N ILE A 81 -6.32 2.93 17.85
CA ILE A 81 -5.05 2.93 18.56
C ILE A 81 -5.23 3.63 19.91
N ASN A 82 -4.78 2.98 20.97
CA ASN A 82 -4.58 3.60 22.27
C ASN A 82 -3.09 3.49 22.65
N ALA A 83 -2.39 4.61 22.63
CA ALA A 83 -0.95 4.71 22.85
C ALA A 83 -0.64 5.80 23.90
N PRO A 84 -1.01 5.60 25.18
CA PRO A 84 -1.05 6.66 26.21
C PRO A 84 0.32 7.27 26.54
N LYS A 85 1.43 6.63 26.18
CA LYS A 85 2.78 7.20 26.35
C LYS A 85 3.14 8.28 25.32
N VAL A 86 2.41 8.33 24.19
CA VAL A 86 2.71 9.25 23.08
C VAL A 86 1.49 10.07 22.64
N CYS A 87 0.28 9.65 22.99
CA CYS A 87 -0.94 10.34 22.66
C CYS A 87 -2.02 10.09 23.72
N ASP A 88 -2.55 11.14 24.35
CA ASP A 88 -3.58 11.05 25.40
C ASP A 88 -4.97 10.66 24.86
N LYS A 89 -5.15 10.69 23.53
CA LYS A 89 -6.42 10.40 22.89
C LYS A 89 -6.40 9.03 22.24
N ILE A 90 -7.54 8.35 22.25
CA ILE A 90 -7.78 7.18 21.41
C ILE A 90 -7.87 7.66 19.96
N LEU A 91 -7.03 7.13 19.08
CA LEU A 91 -6.97 7.50 17.68
C LEU A 91 -7.83 6.53 16.85
N HIS A 92 -8.75 7.08 16.08
CA HIS A 92 -9.53 6.38 15.07
C HIS A 92 -8.88 6.64 13.72
N THR A 93 -8.32 5.63 13.10
CA THR A 93 -7.64 5.78 11.81
C THR A 93 -8.58 5.47 10.65
N ASN A 94 -8.13 5.78 9.44
CA ASN A 94 -8.74 5.31 8.20
C ASN A 94 -8.01 4.07 7.62
N ASP A 95 -7.06 3.49 8.36
CA ASP A 95 -6.32 2.31 7.92
C ASP A 95 -7.16 1.05 8.20
N ILE A 96 -7.54 0.34 7.15
CA ILE A 96 -8.22 -0.95 7.23
C ILE A 96 -7.18 -2.01 7.59
N ALA A 97 -7.48 -2.82 8.59
CA ALA A 97 -6.55 -3.77 9.15
C ALA A 97 -7.20 -5.09 9.53
N GLU A 98 -6.38 -6.10 9.74
CA GLU A 98 -6.74 -7.35 10.39
C GLU A 98 -5.94 -7.52 11.69
N LEU A 99 -6.52 -8.22 12.65
CA LEU A 99 -5.86 -8.63 13.89
C LEU A 99 -5.76 -10.15 13.93
N ASN A 100 -4.65 -10.65 14.45
CA ASN A 100 -4.51 -12.08 14.78
C ASN A 100 -4.65 -12.34 16.29
N ASP A 101 -4.71 -13.61 16.65
CA ASP A 101 -4.87 -14.06 18.05
C ASP A 101 -3.70 -13.66 18.97
N LYS A 102 -2.56 -13.23 18.40
CA LYS A 102 -1.40 -12.74 19.13
C LYS A 102 -1.44 -11.24 19.39
N GLY A 103 -2.52 -10.55 19.00
CA GLY A 103 -2.64 -9.10 19.10
C GLY A 103 -1.78 -8.31 18.11
N GLN A 104 -1.27 -8.97 17.08
CA GLN A 104 -0.56 -8.34 15.99
C GLN A 104 -1.56 -7.90 14.90
N PHE A 105 -1.22 -6.89 14.11
CA PHE A 105 -2.07 -6.40 13.04
C PHE A 105 -1.31 -6.29 11.72
N ARG A 106 -2.05 -6.35 10.61
CA ARG A 106 -1.56 -6.01 9.29
C ARG A 106 -2.49 -5.01 8.62
N ILE A 107 -1.92 -4.11 7.85
CA ILE A 107 -2.65 -3.09 7.11
C ILE A 107 -3.03 -3.66 5.74
N LEU A 108 -4.30 -3.57 5.40
CA LEU A 108 -4.85 -4.02 4.12
C LEU A 108 -5.00 -2.87 3.12
N GLY A 109 -5.15 -1.63 3.61
CA GLY A 109 -5.34 -0.44 2.80
C GLY A 109 -5.94 0.69 3.62
N ARG A 110 -6.51 1.67 2.92
CA ARG A 110 -7.17 2.82 3.56
C ARG A 110 -8.64 2.89 3.17
N LYS A 111 -9.49 3.24 4.13
CA LYS A 111 -10.92 3.46 3.90
C LYS A 111 -11.17 4.49 2.79
N ASP A 112 -10.35 5.56 2.76
CA ASP A 112 -10.42 6.63 1.76
C ASP A 112 -10.12 6.14 0.33
N ASN A 113 -9.40 5.02 0.20
CA ASN A 113 -8.99 4.41 -1.07
C ASN A 113 -9.85 3.20 -1.44
N THR A 114 -11.01 3.02 -0.80
CA THR A 114 -11.95 1.94 -1.14
C THR A 114 -12.80 2.36 -2.33
N ILE A 115 -12.80 1.56 -3.39
CA ILE A 115 -13.70 1.69 -4.55
C ILE A 115 -14.93 0.84 -4.31
N ASN A 116 -16.12 1.43 -4.45
CA ASN A 116 -17.39 0.72 -4.35
C ASN A 116 -17.96 0.43 -5.74
N SER A 117 -17.63 -0.73 -6.30
CA SER A 117 -18.04 -1.13 -7.63
C SER A 117 -19.13 -2.20 -7.58
N GLY A 118 -20.36 -1.85 -7.92
CA GLY A 118 -21.50 -2.78 -7.94
C GLY A 118 -21.77 -3.46 -6.59
N GLY A 119 -21.51 -2.75 -5.47
CA GLY A 119 -21.66 -3.28 -4.11
C GLY A 119 -20.43 -4.03 -3.58
N VAL A 120 -19.41 -4.22 -4.40
CA VAL A 120 -18.13 -4.83 -3.98
C VAL A 120 -17.18 -3.74 -3.51
N LYS A 121 -16.63 -3.88 -2.30
CA LYS A 121 -15.58 -3.01 -1.75
C LYS A 121 -14.21 -3.50 -2.23
N ILE A 122 -13.50 -2.66 -2.98
CA ILE A 122 -12.21 -2.99 -3.59
C ILE A 122 -11.15 -2.06 -3.00
N GLN A 123 -10.11 -2.61 -2.40
CA GLN A 123 -8.98 -1.85 -1.87
C GLN A 123 -7.98 -1.58 -2.98
N ILE A 124 -7.71 -0.30 -3.27
CA ILE A 124 -6.75 0.11 -4.30
C ILE A 124 -5.39 -0.55 -4.05
N GLU A 125 -4.92 -0.55 -2.81
CA GLU A 125 -3.61 -1.08 -2.43
C GLU A 125 -3.49 -2.60 -2.71
N GLN A 126 -4.56 -3.35 -2.56
CA GLN A 126 -4.58 -4.79 -2.86
C GLN A 126 -4.50 -5.05 -4.36
N VAL A 127 -5.23 -4.26 -5.17
CA VAL A 127 -5.15 -4.35 -6.64
C VAL A 127 -3.74 -4.00 -7.12
N GLU A 128 -3.17 -2.89 -6.62
CA GLU A 128 -1.81 -2.48 -6.97
C GLU A 128 -0.77 -3.51 -6.56
N ALA A 129 -0.88 -4.09 -5.37
CA ALA A 129 0.03 -5.13 -4.90
C ALA A 129 -0.02 -6.37 -5.80
N ALA A 130 -1.21 -6.82 -6.22
CA ALA A 130 -1.37 -7.96 -7.10
C ALA A 130 -0.78 -7.73 -8.50
N LEU A 131 -0.90 -6.52 -9.04
CA LEU A 131 -0.39 -6.19 -10.38
C LEU A 131 1.11 -5.87 -10.42
N LYS A 132 1.70 -5.47 -9.29
CA LYS A 132 3.06 -4.93 -9.23
C LYS A 132 4.14 -5.89 -9.74
N GLU A 133 3.96 -7.19 -9.54
CA GLU A 133 4.92 -8.21 -9.99
C GLU A 133 4.83 -8.48 -11.50
N HIS A 134 3.74 -8.04 -12.15
CA HIS A 134 3.44 -8.30 -13.56
C HIS A 134 3.67 -7.09 -14.46
N PHE A 135 3.74 -5.88 -13.89
CA PHE A 135 3.97 -4.64 -14.63
C PHE A 135 5.39 -4.10 -14.41
N HIS A 136 6.09 -3.83 -15.51
CA HIS A 136 7.42 -3.20 -15.50
C HIS A 136 7.36 -1.69 -15.69
N ILE A 137 6.18 -1.15 -15.96
CA ILE A 137 5.93 0.28 -16.16
C ILE A 137 5.21 0.84 -14.92
N PRO A 138 5.46 2.11 -14.56
CA PRO A 138 4.76 2.74 -13.46
C PRO A 138 3.26 2.82 -13.74
N PHE A 139 2.46 2.47 -12.75
CA PHE A 139 1.01 2.51 -12.83
C PHE A 139 0.39 2.91 -11.50
N MET A 140 -0.88 3.27 -11.53
CA MET A 140 -1.67 3.62 -10.35
C MET A 140 -3.12 3.19 -10.56
N ILE A 141 -3.73 2.59 -9.55
CA ILE A 141 -5.17 2.30 -9.54
C ILE A 141 -5.92 3.49 -8.95
N THR A 142 -7.05 3.81 -9.56
CA THR A 142 -7.98 4.85 -9.09
C THR A 142 -9.41 4.45 -9.43
N SER A 143 -10.39 5.34 -9.20
CA SER A 143 -11.77 5.11 -9.57
C SER A 143 -12.34 6.25 -10.41
N ALA A 144 -13.37 5.93 -11.17
CA ALA A 144 -14.23 6.91 -11.83
C ALA A 144 -15.70 6.60 -11.56
N PRO A 145 -16.59 7.61 -11.58
CA PRO A 145 -18.03 7.39 -11.50
C PRO A 145 -18.53 6.54 -12.66
N ASP A 146 -19.49 5.67 -12.39
CA ASP A 146 -20.17 4.84 -13.38
C ASP A 146 -21.66 4.72 -13.06
N ALA A 147 -22.51 4.87 -14.07
CA ALA A 147 -23.96 4.89 -13.89
C ALA A 147 -24.53 3.54 -13.41
N LYS A 148 -23.88 2.42 -13.78
CA LYS A 148 -24.34 1.07 -13.45
C LYS A 148 -23.75 0.56 -12.14
N PHE A 149 -22.47 0.84 -11.90
CA PHE A 149 -21.72 0.26 -10.81
C PHE A 149 -21.45 1.25 -9.65
N GLY A 150 -21.84 2.53 -9.79
CA GLY A 150 -21.50 3.61 -8.87
C GLY A 150 -20.08 4.10 -9.10
N GLU A 151 -19.09 3.24 -8.91
CA GLU A 151 -17.69 3.48 -9.29
C GLU A 151 -17.16 2.29 -10.08
N ILE A 152 -16.17 2.55 -10.93
CA ILE A 152 -15.38 1.54 -11.62
C ILE A 152 -13.91 1.68 -11.29
N VAL A 153 -13.19 0.57 -11.34
CA VAL A 153 -11.73 0.55 -11.24
C VAL A 153 -11.13 1.10 -12.53
N VAL A 154 -10.19 2.03 -12.41
CA VAL A 154 -9.45 2.63 -13.52
C VAL A 154 -7.96 2.44 -13.27
N LEU A 155 -7.23 2.03 -14.30
CA LEU A 155 -5.79 1.89 -14.31
C LEU A 155 -5.18 3.12 -15.03
N LEU A 156 -4.41 3.92 -14.31
CA LEU A 156 -3.52 4.92 -14.91
C LEU A 156 -2.17 4.28 -15.20
N ILE A 157 -1.64 4.49 -16.38
CA ILE A 157 -0.37 3.91 -16.82
C ILE A 157 0.53 5.01 -17.35
N GLU A 158 1.79 5.06 -16.89
CA GLU A 158 2.74 6.03 -17.38
C GLU A 158 3.22 5.62 -18.77
N ASN A 159 2.79 6.36 -19.79
CA ASN A 159 3.18 6.12 -21.17
C ASN A 159 4.34 7.06 -21.55
N LYS A 160 5.59 6.66 -21.25
CA LYS A 160 6.76 7.32 -21.82
C LYS A 160 6.96 6.81 -23.24
N LEU A 161 7.01 7.75 -24.18
CA LEU A 161 7.26 7.51 -25.61
C LEU A 161 8.27 6.36 -25.83
N GLY A 162 7.80 5.23 -26.38
CA GLY A 162 8.61 4.07 -26.70
C GLY A 162 8.29 2.78 -25.95
N ASN A 163 7.43 2.78 -24.94
CA ASN A 163 6.95 1.55 -24.27
C ASN A 163 5.55 1.21 -24.80
N GLU A 164 5.50 0.60 -25.97
CA GLU A 164 4.28 -0.03 -26.50
C GLU A 164 4.03 -1.39 -25.84
N GLU A 165 3.74 -1.42 -24.53
CA GLU A 165 2.92 -2.51 -24.05
C GLU A 165 1.52 -2.29 -24.60
N SER A 166 1.06 -3.21 -25.46
CA SER A 166 -0.27 -3.05 -26.06
C SER A 166 -1.32 -3.07 -24.96
N TYR A 167 -2.34 -2.23 -25.06
CA TYR A 167 -3.48 -2.22 -24.12
C TYR A 167 -4.09 -3.62 -23.94
N GLU A 168 -4.08 -4.42 -25.00
CA GLU A 168 -4.56 -5.80 -25.00
C GLU A 168 -3.74 -6.69 -24.06
N ARG A 169 -2.40 -6.52 -24.04
CA ARG A 169 -1.53 -7.26 -23.12
C ARG A 169 -1.76 -6.85 -21.67
N ILE A 170 -1.90 -5.54 -21.41
CA ILE A 170 -2.19 -5.02 -20.07
C ILE A 170 -3.55 -5.54 -19.58
N GLN A 171 -4.57 -5.48 -20.43
CA GLN A 171 -5.90 -5.99 -20.15
C GLN A 171 -5.85 -7.49 -19.79
N LYS A 172 -5.13 -8.27 -20.60
CA LYS A 172 -4.97 -9.70 -20.37
C LYS A 172 -4.26 -10.00 -19.04
N ILE A 173 -3.21 -9.28 -18.70
CA ILE A 173 -2.54 -9.44 -17.40
C ILE A 173 -3.53 -9.16 -16.25
N CYS A 174 -4.31 -8.09 -16.34
CA CYS A 174 -5.33 -7.80 -15.34
C CYS A 174 -6.36 -8.92 -15.19
N GLU A 175 -6.81 -9.51 -16.30
CA GLU A 175 -7.78 -10.61 -16.31
C GLU A 175 -7.20 -11.91 -15.73
N ASP A 176 -5.93 -12.19 -15.98
CA ASP A 176 -5.24 -13.39 -15.51
C ASP A 176 -4.89 -13.32 -14.01
N VAL A 177 -4.66 -12.11 -13.48
CA VAL A 177 -4.13 -11.89 -12.12
C VAL A 177 -5.23 -11.50 -11.13
N LEU A 178 -6.22 -10.72 -11.57
CA LEU A 178 -7.20 -10.10 -10.69
C LEU A 178 -8.55 -10.86 -10.70
N PRO A 179 -9.26 -10.88 -9.56
CA PRO A 179 -10.67 -11.25 -9.57
C PRO A 179 -11.47 -10.36 -10.53
N ALA A 180 -12.49 -10.91 -11.19
CA ALA A 180 -13.24 -10.23 -12.25
C ALA A 180 -13.76 -8.82 -11.87
N TYR A 181 -14.17 -8.62 -10.60
CA TYR A 181 -14.65 -7.32 -10.12
C TYR A 181 -13.52 -6.31 -9.84
N TRP A 182 -12.27 -6.76 -9.73
CA TRP A 182 -11.11 -5.90 -9.51
C TRP A 182 -10.49 -5.44 -10.83
N CYS A 183 -10.81 -6.11 -11.94
CA CYS A 183 -10.26 -5.77 -13.25
C CYS A 183 -10.64 -4.34 -13.64
N PRO A 184 -9.67 -3.49 -14.01
CA PRO A 184 -9.93 -2.15 -14.50
C PRO A 184 -10.88 -2.17 -15.70
N LYS A 185 -11.90 -1.31 -15.66
CA LYS A 185 -12.83 -1.12 -16.78
C LYS A 185 -12.32 -0.09 -17.78
N ARG A 186 -11.36 0.74 -17.37
CA ARG A 186 -10.66 1.69 -18.25
C ARG A 186 -9.18 1.68 -17.93
N ILE A 187 -8.38 1.82 -19.00
CA ILE A 187 -6.93 2.02 -18.93
C ILE A 187 -6.65 3.38 -19.55
N ILE A 188 -6.02 4.27 -18.80
CA ILE A 188 -5.77 5.66 -19.21
C ILE A 188 -4.27 5.89 -19.20
N PRO A 189 -3.67 6.21 -20.38
CA PRO A 189 -2.28 6.63 -20.42
C PRO A 189 -2.14 8.04 -19.84
N VAL A 190 -1.11 8.23 -19.04
CA VAL A 190 -0.72 9.54 -18.50
C VAL A 190 0.75 9.78 -18.77
N GLU A 191 1.14 11.02 -18.94
CA GLU A 191 2.55 11.38 -19.16
C GLU A 191 3.38 11.10 -17.90
N ASN A 192 2.85 11.47 -16.74
CA ASN A 192 3.44 11.21 -15.44
C ASN A 192 2.36 10.82 -14.45
N LEU A 193 2.65 9.84 -13.60
CA LEU A 193 1.74 9.50 -12.50
C LEU A 193 1.68 10.65 -11.47
N PRO A 194 0.49 10.96 -10.95
CA PRO A 194 0.34 12.02 -9.97
C PRO A 194 0.95 11.61 -8.63
N LEU A 195 2.02 12.30 -8.22
CA LEU A 195 2.69 12.12 -6.94
C LEU A 195 2.61 13.40 -6.11
N THR A 196 2.72 13.27 -4.80
CA THR A 196 2.91 14.39 -3.88
C THR A 196 4.38 14.86 -3.94
N GLU A 197 4.69 16.00 -3.34
CA GLU A 197 6.08 16.52 -3.20
C GLU A 197 7.01 15.51 -2.50
N THR A 198 6.46 14.64 -1.65
CA THR A 198 7.21 13.59 -0.95
C THR A 198 7.29 12.27 -1.74
N GLY A 199 6.85 12.24 -3.01
CA GLY A 199 6.89 11.05 -3.88
C GLY A 199 5.81 10.01 -3.58
N LYS A 200 4.80 10.31 -2.76
CA LYS A 200 3.68 9.40 -2.49
C LYS A 200 2.57 9.57 -3.53
N PRO A 201 1.76 8.52 -3.82
CA PRO A 201 0.60 8.62 -4.70
C PRO A 201 -0.36 9.75 -4.31
N ASN A 202 -0.63 10.67 -5.24
CA ASN A 202 -1.65 11.70 -5.07
C ASN A 202 -3.00 11.16 -5.57
N ARG A 203 -3.73 10.48 -4.68
CA ARG A 203 -5.00 9.82 -5.01
C ARG A 203 -6.10 10.78 -5.47
N ALA A 204 -6.12 12.00 -4.94
CA ALA A 204 -7.10 13.03 -5.34
C ALA A 204 -6.89 13.43 -6.81
N THR A 205 -5.66 13.73 -7.20
CA THR A 205 -5.33 14.06 -8.60
C THR A 205 -5.55 12.86 -9.53
N ALA A 206 -5.21 11.64 -9.10
CA ALA A 206 -5.46 10.42 -9.87
C ALA A 206 -6.97 10.24 -10.17
N LYS A 207 -7.83 10.51 -9.18
CA LYS A 207 -9.29 10.44 -9.35
C LYS A 207 -9.82 11.49 -10.32
N LEU A 208 -9.24 12.68 -10.35
CA LEU A 208 -9.59 13.72 -11.33
C LEU A 208 -9.20 13.31 -12.76
N LEU A 209 -7.98 12.78 -12.95
CA LEU A 209 -7.53 12.29 -14.26
C LEU A 209 -8.38 11.14 -14.79
N ALA A 210 -8.99 10.36 -13.92
CA ALA A 210 -9.87 9.26 -14.33
C ALA A 210 -11.27 9.70 -14.75
N GLN A 211 -11.65 10.96 -14.54
CA GLN A 211 -12.95 11.51 -14.90
C GLN A 211 -12.96 12.20 -16.28
N THR A 212 -11.77 12.44 -16.84
CA THR A 212 -11.60 12.97 -18.20
C THR A 212 -11.67 11.84 -19.24
#